data_8d7f72528bbbfdb53d8af0bd9c0bb9f5
#
_entry.id   8d7f72528bbbfdb53d8af0bd9c0bb9f5
#
_cell.length_a   1.000
_cell.length_b   1.000
_cell.length_c   1.000
_cell.angle_alpha   90.00
_cell.angle_beta   90.00
_cell.angle_gamma   90.00
#
_symmetry.space_group_name_H-M   'P 1'
#
loop_
_entity.id
_entity.type
_entity.pdbx_description
1 polymer ?
#
loop_
_entity_poly.entity_id
_entity_poly.type
_entity_poly.pdbx_seq_one_letter_code
_entity_poly.pdbx_strand_id
1 'polypeptide(L)'
;MIRLFSIIIFLVIITSCSEDSNNIVRTKQEQLNLDISRIEGYISENNLSGYSSLDNGLHYKVLDEGNLTFPQNGDTLDVEYVGQLLNGIEFDRSYTNQPFEMILGSGEVIQGWEIGLQLIDETGTIILIIPSGLAYGGTSSNSIPENSVLIFRVKLINIR
;
A
#
# COMPACT_ATOMS: atom_id res chain seq x y z
N MET A 1 -11.23 67.12 50.81
CA MET A 1 -11.86 66.64 49.58
C MET A 1 -10.79 65.95 48.76
N ILE A 2 -10.69 64.61 48.90
CA ILE A 2 -9.68 63.85 48.19
C ILE A 2 -10.46 63.06 47.10
N ARG A 3 -10.14 63.36 45.81
CA ARG A 3 -10.71 62.67 44.67
C ARG A 3 -9.86 61.43 44.36
N LEU A 4 -10.43 60.22 44.58
CA LEU A 4 -9.87 58.96 44.13
C LEU A 4 -10.07 58.90 42.60
N PHE A 5 -8.97 58.80 41.85
CA PHE A 5 -8.96 58.42 40.44
C PHE A 5 -8.86 56.90 40.37
N SER A 6 -9.97 56.26 39.96
CA SER A 6 -10.00 54.82 39.71
C SER A 6 -9.42 54.57 38.30
N ILE A 7 -8.24 53.95 38.23
CA ILE A 7 -7.62 53.52 36.98
C ILE A 7 -8.18 52.12 36.67
N ILE A 8 -9.06 52.02 35.68
CA ILE A 8 -9.50 50.75 35.11
C ILE A 8 -8.45 50.29 34.12
N ILE A 9 -7.68 49.27 34.51
CA ILE A 9 -6.76 48.58 33.61
C ILE A 9 -7.58 47.62 32.77
N PHE A 10 -7.71 47.90 31.47
CA PHE A 10 -8.35 47.02 30.50
C PHE A 10 -7.32 45.96 30.08
N LEU A 11 -7.45 44.78 30.62
CA LEU A 11 -6.62 43.61 30.26
C LEU A 11 -7.10 43.09 28.90
N VAL A 12 -6.43 43.46 27.82
CA VAL A 12 -6.67 42.89 26.49
C VAL A 12 -6.04 41.49 26.46
N ILE A 13 -6.88 40.45 26.58
CA ILE A 13 -6.47 39.06 26.32
C ILE A 13 -6.44 38.90 24.81
N ILE A 14 -5.25 38.97 24.21
CA ILE A 14 -5.02 38.50 22.84
C ILE A 14 -4.96 36.98 22.88
N THR A 15 -6.08 36.34 22.55
CA THR A 15 -6.08 34.94 22.21
C THR A 15 -5.40 34.79 20.84
N SER A 16 -4.10 34.47 20.87
CA SER A 16 -3.37 34.06 19.70
C SER A 16 -3.94 32.66 19.29
N CYS A 17 -4.82 32.67 18.30
CA CYS A 17 -5.14 31.45 17.57
C CYS A 17 -3.92 31.11 16.72
N SER A 18 -3.05 30.24 17.23
CA SER A 18 -2.11 29.55 16.38
C SER A 18 -2.95 28.55 15.54
N GLU A 19 -3.13 28.84 14.27
CA GLU A 19 -3.50 27.82 13.30
C GLU A 19 -2.34 26.84 13.23
N ASP A 20 -2.35 25.83 14.13
CA ASP A 20 -1.59 24.62 13.95
C ASP A 20 -2.10 23.97 12.68
N SER A 21 -1.41 24.21 11.58
CA SER A 21 -1.43 23.31 10.42
C SER A 21 -0.90 21.97 10.93
N ASN A 22 -1.83 21.17 11.49
CA ASN A 22 -1.59 19.81 11.93
C ASN A 22 -1.18 18.98 10.73
N ASN A 23 0.09 19.01 10.40
CA ASN A 23 0.73 17.98 9.60
C ASN A 23 0.77 16.72 10.48
N ILE A 24 -0.36 15.99 10.52
CA ILE A 24 -0.50 14.76 11.30
C ILE A 24 0.40 13.73 10.65
N VAL A 25 1.64 13.63 11.14
CA VAL A 25 2.54 12.54 10.79
C VAL A 25 1.95 11.28 11.42
N ARG A 26 1.25 10.48 10.62
CA ARG A 26 0.71 9.20 11.06
C ARG A 26 1.84 8.25 11.42
N THR A 27 1.64 7.49 12.47
CA THR A 27 2.51 6.36 12.78
C THR A 27 2.36 5.28 11.70
N LYS A 28 3.35 4.40 11.57
CA LYS A 28 3.26 3.26 10.64
C LYS A 28 2.03 2.39 10.91
N GLN A 29 1.67 2.21 12.18
CA GLN A 29 0.51 1.40 12.56
C GLN A 29 -0.82 2.07 12.22
N GLU A 30 -0.93 3.38 12.41
CA GLU A 30 -2.13 4.15 12.01
C GLU A 30 -2.30 4.13 10.49
N GLN A 31 -1.21 4.24 9.73
CA GLN A 31 -1.26 4.15 8.28
C GLN A 31 -1.67 2.74 7.83
N LEU A 32 -1.13 1.69 8.43
CA LEU A 32 -1.51 0.31 8.13
C LEU A 32 -3.00 0.05 8.38
N ASN A 33 -3.52 0.51 9.52
CA ASN A 33 -4.94 0.37 9.85
C ASN A 33 -5.84 1.09 8.84
N LEU A 34 -5.42 2.27 8.38
CA LEU A 34 -6.12 3.02 7.34
C LEU A 34 -6.10 2.27 5.99
N ASP A 35 -4.95 1.71 5.61
CA ASP A 35 -4.81 0.97 4.36
C ASP A 35 -5.65 -0.31 4.39
N ILE A 36 -5.67 -1.06 5.50
CA ILE A 36 -6.54 -2.22 5.68
C ILE A 36 -8.02 -1.83 5.51
N SER A 37 -8.45 -0.74 6.16
CA SER A 37 -9.83 -0.25 6.02
C SER A 37 -10.19 0.12 4.58
N ARG A 38 -9.25 0.71 3.83
CA ARG A 38 -9.43 1.03 2.40
C ARG A 38 -9.52 -0.23 1.54
N ILE A 39 -8.70 -1.25 1.84
CA ILE A 39 -8.72 -2.53 1.13
C ILE A 39 -10.04 -3.25 1.36
N GLU A 40 -10.48 -3.36 2.60
CA GLU A 40 -11.75 -4.00 2.97
C GLU A 40 -12.96 -3.25 2.36
N GLY A 41 -12.92 -1.92 2.39
CA GLY A 41 -13.90 -1.06 1.72
C GLY A 41 -13.96 -1.36 0.21
N TYR A 42 -12.81 -1.38 -0.46
CA TYR A 42 -12.72 -1.69 -1.89
C TYR A 42 -13.28 -3.09 -2.21
N ILE A 43 -12.92 -4.11 -1.43
CA ILE A 43 -13.42 -5.49 -1.60
C ILE A 43 -14.94 -5.52 -1.47
N SER A 44 -15.50 -4.85 -0.45
CA SER A 44 -16.93 -4.80 -0.19
C SER A 44 -17.70 -4.03 -1.27
N GLU A 45 -17.28 -2.83 -1.62
CA GLU A 45 -17.93 -1.96 -2.60
C GLU A 45 -17.97 -2.57 -4.00
N ASN A 46 -16.95 -3.36 -4.36
CA ASN A 46 -16.88 -4.04 -5.65
C ASN A 46 -17.45 -5.48 -5.61
N ASN A 47 -18.08 -5.89 -4.51
CA ASN A 47 -18.66 -7.23 -4.31
C ASN A 47 -17.64 -8.36 -4.59
N LEU A 48 -16.37 -8.14 -4.25
CA LEU A 48 -15.30 -9.12 -4.43
C LEU A 48 -15.35 -10.16 -3.31
N SER A 49 -14.95 -11.40 -3.63
CA SER A 49 -14.94 -12.50 -2.67
C SER A 49 -13.72 -13.42 -2.85
N GLY A 50 -13.43 -14.26 -1.85
CA GLY A 50 -12.34 -15.23 -1.91
C GLY A 50 -10.95 -14.62 -1.67
N TYR A 51 -10.87 -13.47 -1.02
CA TYR A 51 -9.62 -12.89 -0.55
C TYR A 51 -9.27 -13.43 0.84
N SER A 52 -7.99 -13.68 1.04
CA SER A 52 -7.36 -13.94 2.34
C SER A 52 -6.46 -12.76 2.72
N SER A 53 -6.13 -12.61 4.00
CA SER A 53 -5.21 -11.58 4.47
C SER A 53 -4.13 -12.17 5.36
N LEU A 54 -2.96 -11.53 5.37
CA LEU A 54 -1.87 -11.78 6.29
C LEU A 54 -1.84 -10.72 7.40
N ASP A 55 -1.19 -11.01 8.52
CA ASP A 55 -1.10 -10.10 9.69
C ASP A 55 -0.45 -8.74 9.36
N ASN A 56 0.36 -8.68 8.30
CA ASN A 56 0.98 -7.45 7.81
C ASN A 56 0.07 -6.59 6.92
N GLY A 57 -1.20 -6.99 6.76
CA GLY A 57 -2.22 -6.29 5.98
C GLY A 57 -2.22 -6.59 4.47
N LEU A 58 -1.31 -7.44 3.97
CA LEU A 58 -1.36 -7.91 2.59
C LEU A 58 -2.61 -8.75 2.38
N HIS A 59 -3.45 -8.37 1.41
CA HIS A 59 -4.59 -9.18 0.97
C HIS A 59 -4.25 -9.85 -0.36
N TYR A 60 -4.72 -11.07 -0.53
CA TYR A 60 -4.45 -11.81 -1.75
C TYR A 60 -5.58 -12.76 -2.14
N LYS A 61 -5.63 -13.10 -3.42
CA LYS A 61 -6.53 -14.12 -3.97
C LYS A 61 -5.79 -14.88 -5.07
N VAL A 62 -5.63 -16.18 -4.87
CA VAL A 62 -5.17 -17.07 -5.93
C VAL A 62 -6.32 -17.27 -6.92
N LEU A 63 -6.06 -16.97 -8.20
CA LEU A 63 -7.03 -17.11 -9.29
C LEU A 63 -6.87 -18.45 -9.99
N ASP A 64 -5.61 -18.83 -10.24
CA ASP A 64 -5.25 -20.11 -10.85
C ASP A 64 -4.10 -20.69 -10.02
N GLU A 65 -4.25 -21.89 -9.58
CA GLU A 65 -3.16 -22.68 -9.01
C GLU A 65 -2.26 -23.17 -10.16
N GLY A 66 -0.97 -23.29 -9.90
CA GLY A 66 -0.01 -23.69 -10.91
C GLY A 66 0.33 -25.19 -10.85
N ASN A 67 1.64 -25.49 -10.94
CA ASN A 67 2.14 -26.86 -11.06
C ASN A 67 2.68 -27.46 -9.74
N LEU A 68 2.37 -26.84 -8.59
CA LEU A 68 2.82 -27.20 -7.24
C LEU A 68 4.31 -26.98 -6.97
N THR A 69 5.00 -26.21 -7.81
CA THR A 69 6.38 -25.76 -7.59
C THR A 69 6.37 -24.33 -7.06
N PHE A 70 6.63 -24.16 -5.76
CA PHE A 70 6.64 -22.84 -5.11
C PHE A 70 8.03 -22.22 -5.14
N PRO A 71 8.13 -20.92 -5.44
CA PRO A 71 9.41 -20.22 -5.49
C PRO A 71 10.04 -20.09 -4.10
N GLN A 72 11.37 -20.12 -4.07
CA GLN A 72 12.18 -19.97 -2.86
C GLN A 72 13.07 -18.72 -2.97
N ASN A 73 13.50 -18.18 -1.83
CA ASN A 73 14.47 -17.09 -1.84
C ASN A 73 15.73 -17.48 -2.59
N GLY A 74 16.15 -16.64 -3.54
CA GLY A 74 17.27 -16.85 -4.44
C GLY A 74 16.88 -17.35 -5.83
N ASP A 75 15.64 -17.81 -6.02
CA ASP A 75 15.16 -18.18 -7.34
C ASP A 75 14.97 -16.95 -8.23
N THR A 76 15.25 -17.12 -9.52
CA THR A 76 14.94 -16.15 -10.55
C THR A 76 13.52 -16.42 -11.08
N LEU A 77 12.65 -15.41 -10.98
CA LEU A 77 11.26 -15.50 -11.39
C LEU A 77 11.01 -14.68 -12.64
N ASP A 78 10.29 -15.27 -13.60
CA ASP A 78 9.72 -14.56 -14.74
C ASP A 78 8.23 -14.33 -14.48
N VAL A 79 7.78 -13.08 -14.45
CA VAL A 79 6.38 -12.74 -14.15
C VAL A 79 5.77 -11.82 -15.21
N GLU A 80 4.48 -12.05 -15.48
CA GLU A 80 3.62 -11.09 -16.16
C GLU A 80 2.73 -10.41 -15.14
N TYR A 81 2.59 -9.08 -15.23
CA TYR A 81 1.79 -8.34 -14.26
C TYR A 81 1.08 -7.12 -14.82
N VAL A 82 0.07 -6.69 -14.10
CA VAL A 82 -0.59 -5.39 -14.23
C VAL A 82 -0.72 -4.79 -12.84
N GLY A 83 -0.24 -3.55 -12.66
CA GLY A 83 -0.33 -2.77 -11.43
C GLY A 83 -1.33 -1.62 -11.56
N GLN A 84 -2.24 -1.50 -10.59
CA GLN A 84 -3.31 -0.50 -10.55
C GLN A 84 -3.45 0.11 -9.16
N LEU A 85 -3.92 1.37 -9.13
CA LEU A 85 -4.41 2.00 -7.91
C LEU A 85 -5.83 1.50 -7.58
N LEU A 86 -6.33 1.71 -6.36
CA LEU A 86 -7.70 1.36 -5.96
C LEU A 86 -8.79 2.00 -6.84
N ASN A 87 -8.50 3.14 -7.47
CA ASN A 87 -9.42 3.81 -8.40
C ASN A 87 -9.40 3.23 -9.83
N GLY A 88 -8.64 2.15 -10.05
CA GLY A 88 -8.54 1.45 -11.33
C GLY A 88 -7.53 2.06 -12.31
N ILE A 89 -6.85 3.16 -11.95
CA ILE A 89 -5.79 3.73 -12.80
C ILE A 89 -4.60 2.77 -12.82
N GLU A 90 -4.27 2.26 -14.01
CA GLU A 90 -3.09 1.47 -14.25
C GLU A 90 -1.85 2.38 -14.23
N PHE A 91 -0.83 1.99 -13.48
CA PHE A 91 0.42 2.74 -13.38
C PHE A 91 1.62 2.00 -13.97
N ASP A 92 1.53 0.67 -14.09
CA ASP A 92 2.62 -0.17 -14.61
C ASP A 92 2.12 -1.51 -15.09
N ARG A 93 2.85 -2.14 -16.03
CA ARG A 93 2.65 -3.50 -16.52
C ARG A 93 3.88 -4.09 -17.17
N SER A 94 3.99 -5.40 -17.17
CA SER A 94 4.89 -6.10 -18.11
C SER A 94 4.23 -6.24 -19.48
N TYR A 95 5.04 -6.49 -20.52
CA TYR A 95 4.54 -6.80 -21.85
C TYR A 95 4.49 -8.32 -22.06
N THR A 96 3.46 -8.80 -22.76
CA THR A 96 3.17 -10.24 -22.97
C THR A 96 4.35 -11.05 -23.52
N ASN A 97 5.24 -10.43 -24.27
CA ASN A 97 6.44 -11.10 -24.84
C ASN A 97 7.75 -10.72 -24.13
N GLN A 98 7.65 -9.97 -23.02
CA GLN A 98 8.78 -9.52 -22.21
C GLN A 98 8.38 -9.58 -20.75
N PRO A 99 8.38 -10.79 -20.14
CA PRO A 99 8.11 -10.92 -18.71
C PRO A 99 9.17 -10.14 -17.92
N PHE A 100 8.77 -9.66 -16.77
CA PHE A 100 9.68 -9.02 -15.84
C PHE A 100 10.44 -10.11 -15.09
N GLU A 101 11.77 -10.03 -15.13
CA GLU A 101 12.66 -10.93 -14.41
C GLU A 101 13.04 -10.30 -13.07
N MET A 102 13.00 -11.09 -12.00
CA MET A 102 13.47 -10.68 -10.66
C MET A 102 14.05 -11.84 -9.89
N ILE A 103 14.89 -11.55 -8.90
CA ILE A 103 15.39 -12.56 -7.96
C ILE A 103 14.60 -12.42 -6.66
N LEU A 104 13.90 -13.47 -6.25
CA LEU A 104 13.10 -13.48 -5.02
C LEU A 104 14.01 -13.34 -3.78
N GLY A 105 13.66 -12.42 -2.89
CA GLY A 105 14.42 -12.14 -1.67
C GLY A 105 15.62 -11.21 -1.87
N SER A 106 15.83 -10.64 -3.08
CA SER A 106 16.91 -9.68 -3.35
C SER A 106 16.62 -8.26 -2.87
N GLY A 107 15.33 -7.93 -2.63
CA GLY A 107 14.88 -6.57 -2.32
C GLY A 107 14.83 -5.63 -3.53
N GLU A 108 14.86 -6.17 -4.75
CA GLU A 108 14.73 -5.40 -6.00
C GLU A 108 13.31 -4.90 -6.24
N VAL A 109 12.32 -5.55 -5.63
CA VAL A 109 10.90 -5.22 -5.75
C VAL A 109 10.31 -4.80 -4.41
N ILE A 110 9.09 -4.27 -4.42
CA ILE A 110 8.37 -3.92 -3.20
C ILE A 110 8.13 -5.15 -2.31
N GLN A 111 8.14 -4.94 -0.99
CA GLN A 111 8.02 -6.02 -0.01
C GLN A 111 6.75 -6.86 -0.19
N GLY A 112 5.64 -6.24 -0.64
CA GLY A 112 4.41 -6.94 -0.94
C GLY A 112 4.55 -8.01 -2.02
N TRP A 113 5.44 -7.83 -2.99
CA TRP A 113 5.77 -8.84 -4.01
C TRP A 113 6.65 -9.94 -3.44
N GLU A 114 7.69 -9.59 -2.66
CA GLU A 114 8.57 -10.56 -2.02
C GLU A 114 7.79 -11.57 -1.14
N ILE A 115 6.73 -11.09 -0.49
CA ILE A 115 5.84 -11.94 0.32
C ILE A 115 4.80 -12.65 -0.56
N GLY A 116 4.16 -11.91 -1.45
CA GLY A 116 3.00 -12.38 -2.22
C GLY A 116 3.34 -13.47 -3.23
N LEU A 117 4.51 -13.40 -3.87
CA LEU A 117 4.93 -14.40 -4.87
C LEU A 117 5.27 -15.75 -4.25
N GLN A 118 5.56 -15.81 -2.96
CA GLN A 118 5.72 -17.09 -2.25
C GLN A 118 4.40 -17.82 -1.97
N LEU A 119 3.25 -17.18 -2.25
CA LEU A 119 1.92 -17.75 -2.03
C LEU A 119 1.35 -18.45 -3.27
N ILE A 120 2.05 -18.38 -4.41
CA ILE A 120 1.65 -19.06 -5.65
C ILE A 120 2.78 -19.93 -6.16
N ASP A 121 2.42 -20.96 -6.87
CA ASP A 121 3.33 -21.86 -7.57
C ASP A 121 3.55 -21.42 -9.04
N GLU A 122 4.53 -22.04 -9.66
CA GLU A 122 4.86 -21.79 -11.06
C GLU A 122 3.64 -22.02 -11.95
N THR A 123 3.44 -21.16 -12.93
CA THR A 123 2.28 -21.04 -13.82
C THR A 123 1.00 -20.48 -13.17
N GLY A 124 0.99 -20.28 -11.85
CA GLY A 124 -0.14 -19.74 -11.10
C GLY A 124 -0.38 -18.24 -11.34
N THR A 125 -1.56 -17.79 -10.97
CA THR A 125 -1.98 -16.38 -11.06
C THR A 125 -2.57 -15.92 -9.73
N ILE A 126 -2.10 -14.80 -9.23
CA ILE A 126 -2.53 -14.19 -7.96
C ILE A 126 -2.94 -12.72 -8.15
N ILE A 127 -3.92 -12.28 -7.37
CA ILE A 127 -4.15 -10.86 -7.11
C ILE A 127 -3.58 -10.54 -5.74
N LEU A 128 -2.77 -9.48 -5.67
CA LEU A 128 -2.24 -8.90 -4.44
C LEU A 128 -2.85 -7.52 -4.26
N ILE A 129 -3.39 -7.23 -3.06
CA ILE A 129 -3.76 -5.87 -2.66
C ILE A 129 -2.83 -5.50 -1.51
N ILE A 130 -1.93 -4.59 -1.80
CA ILE A 130 -0.73 -4.31 -1.02
C ILE A 130 -0.91 -2.99 -0.27
N PRO A 131 -0.89 -2.98 1.08
CA PRO A 131 -0.90 -1.74 1.85
C PRO A 131 0.35 -0.92 1.56
N SER A 132 0.25 0.40 1.65
CA SER A 132 1.30 1.34 1.27
C SER A 132 2.64 1.04 1.93
N GLY A 133 2.64 0.61 3.19
CA GLY A 133 3.85 0.29 3.95
C GLY A 133 4.65 -0.91 3.42
N LEU A 134 4.02 -1.79 2.62
CA LEU A 134 4.67 -2.90 1.90
C LEU A 134 4.98 -2.55 0.43
N ALA A 135 4.74 -1.29 0.03
CA ALA A 135 4.98 -0.75 -1.29
C ALA A 135 5.90 0.48 -1.20
N TYR A 136 5.45 1.66 -1.61
CA TYR A 136 6.26 2.88 -1.66
C TYR A 136 6.10 3.77 -0.42
N GLY A 137 5.20 3.43 0.50
CA GLY A 137 4.99 4.16 1.76
C GLY A 137 4.60 5.62 1.55
N GLY A 138 5.17 6.50 2.36
CA GLY A 138 4.97 7.95 2.27
C GLY A 138 5.75 8.64 1.14
N THR A 139 6.31 7.90 0.19
CA THR A 139 7.02 8.45 -0.96
C THR A 139 6.14 8.37 -2.19
N SER A 140 5.97 9.49 -2.90
CA SER A 140 5.35 9.48 -4.22
C SER A 140 6.33 8.97 -5.28
N SER A 141 5.87 8.20 -6.24
CA SER A 141 6.68 7.70 -7.36
C SER A 141 5.90 7.84 -8.65
N ASN A 142 6.39 8.64 -9.58
CA ASN A 142 5.75 8.88 -10.89
C ASN A 142 4.23 9.12 -10.76
N SER A 143 3.41 8.15 -11.21
CA SER A 143 1.95 8.16 -11.18
C SER A 143 1.33 7.60 -9.90
N ILE A 144 2.16 7.20 -8.89
CA ILE A 144 1.71 6.62 -7.63
C ILE A 144 1.82 7.69 -6.53
N PRO A 145 0.69 8.19 -5.99
CA PRO A 145 0.68 9.09 -4.84
C PRO A 145 1.28 8.45 -3.59
N GLU A 146 1.72 9.27 -2.65
CA GLU A 146 2.14 8.80 -1.32
C GLU A 146 1.01 8.04 -0.60
N ASN A 147 1.37 7.05 0.20
CA ASN A 147 0.44 6.24 1.00
C ASN A 147 -0.66 5.55 0.15
N SER A 148 -0.31 5.16 -1.08
CA SER A 148 -1.22 4.44 -1.98
C SER A 148 -1.23 2.95 -1.67
N VAL A 149 -2.44 2.39 -1.56
CA VAL A 149 -2.68 0.94 -1.67
C VAL A 149 -2.58 0.56 -3.14
N LEU A 150 -1.89 -0.54 -3.44
CA LEU A 150 -1.66 -1.01 -4.80
C LEU A 150 -2.34 -2.35 -5.03
N ILE A 151 -2.89 -2.53 -6.23
CA ILE A 151 -3.43 -3.81 -6.68
C ILE A 151 -2.54 -4.32 -7.80
N PHE A 152 -2.07 -5.56 -7.66
CA PHE A 152 -1.36 -6.25 -8.71
C PHE A 152 -2.06 -7.57 -9.06
N ARG A 153 -2.26 -7.79 -10.34
CA ARG A 153 -2.51 -9.12 -10.87
C ARG A 153 -1.19 -9.63 -11.41
N VAL A 154 -0.70 -10.73 -10.87
CA VAL A 154 0.60 -11.31 -11.24
C VAL A 154 0.41 -12.76 -11.66
N LYS A 155 1.02 -13.13 -12.79
CA LYS A 155 1.16 -14.51 -13.24
C LYS A 155 2.62 -14.90 -13.16
N LEU A 156 2.93 -15.94 -12.41
CA LEU A 156 4.27 -16.52 -12.35
C LEU A 156 4.44 -17.45 -13.57
N ILE A 157 5.36 -17.10 -14.46
CA ILE A 157 5.54 -17.82 -15.75
C ILE A 157 6.51 -18.97 -15.57
N ASN A 158 7.63 -18.71 -14.87
CA ASN A 158 8.74 -19.64 -14.76
C ASN A 158 9.56 -19.39 -13.50
N ILE A 159 10.13 -20.44 -12.93
CA ILE A 159 11.09 -20.43 -11.81
C ILE A 159 12.40 -21.04 -12.29
N ARG A 160 13.51 -20.35 -12.00
CA ARG A 160 14.87 -20.79 -12.39
C ARG A 160 15.84 -20.69 -11.24
#